data_7aca2a6830cb6085cebba3eaf00523a0
#
_entry.id   7aca2a6830cb6085cebba3eaf00523a0
#
_cell.length_a   1.000
_cell.length_b   1.000
_cell.length_c   1.000
_cell.angle_alpha   90.00
_cell.angle_beta   90.00
_cell.angle_gamma   90.00
#
_symmetry.space_group_name_H-M   'P 1'
#
loop_
_entity.id
_entity.type
_entity.pdbx_description
1 polymer ?
#
loop_
_entity_poly.entity_id
_entity_poly.type
_entity_poly.pdbx_seq_one_letter_code
_entity_poly.pdbx_strand_id
1 'polypeptide(L)'
;MVVRLLSGYCAIFFLLIASISSTILHEQQAMAQKTTTSSFSATKPTPPTTSNFLTYQNPTYGIKIQYPSDWTMSQTGLRDYTNIVAFYSPLQNLTAVPSQFLLSRTHYSQNITLNDYGKLVNATLQQPGVQIVESKPFTLGDGTPAHSAVFIPPSGNVPFKPEIMLVWTVKGSNVYTLLYNGEAAKYSFYLPTIQKMINSFEITK
;
A
#
# COMPACT_ATOMS: atom_id res chain seq x y z
N MET A 1 -31.40 8.23 -4.53
CA MET A 1 -30.29 8.94 -5.21
C MET A 1 -28.91 8.52 -4.70
N VAL A 2 -28.79 7.90 -3.54
CA VAL A 2 -27.54 7.46 -2.88
C VAL A 2 -26.91 6.20 -3.52
N VAL A 3 -27.70 5.31 -4.09
CA VAL A 3 -27.23 4.00 -4.62
C VAL A 3 -26.38 4.10 -5.89
N ARG A 4 -26.53 5.15 -6.71
CA ARG A 4 -25.72 5.34 -7.94
C ARG A 4 -24.31 5.87 -7.69
N LEU A 5 -24.04 6.52 -6.57
CA LEU A 5 -22.72 6.99 -6.18
C LEU A 5 -21.82 5.82 -5.69
N LEU A 6 -22.41 4.82 -5.03
CA LEU A 6 -21.68 3.64 -4.52
C LEU A 6 -21.07 2.77 -5.63
N SER A 7 -21.71 2.68 -6.79
CA SER A 7 -21.21 1.88 -7.91
C SER A 7 -19.93 2.44 -8.52
N GLY A 8 -19.74 3.78 -8.50
CA GLY A 8 -18.54 4.44 -9.02
C GLY A 8 -17.29 4.23 -8.13
N TYR A 9 -17.46 4.25 -6.82
CA TYR A 9 -16.33 4.09 -5.88
C TYR A 9 -15.80 2.66 -5.79
N CYS A 10 -16.68 1.67 -5.96
CA CYS A 10 -16.27 0.26 -6.00
C CYS A 10 -15.39 -0.05 -7.22
N ALA A 11 -15.72 0.53 -8.39
CA ALA A 11 -14.92 0.40 -9.61
C ALA A 11 -13.56 1.09 -9.49
N ILE A 12 -13.47 2.23 -8.79
CA ILE A 12 -12.20 2.97 -8.59
C ILE A 12 -11.25 2.18 -7.68
N PHE A 13 -11.75 1.51 -6.64
CA PHE A 13 -10.89 0.73 -5.74
C PHE A 13 -10.29 -0.51 -6.42
N PHE A 14 -11.05 -1.21 -7.29
CA PHE A 14 -10.53 -2.32 -8.10
C PHE A 14 -9.62 -1.84 -9.23
N LEU A 15 -9.88 -0.68 -9.81
CA LEU A 15 -8.97 -0.04 -10.77
C LEU A 15 -7.65 0.36 -10.11
N LEU A 16 -7.65 0.77 -8.84
CA LEU A 16 -6.43 1.02 -8.06
C LEU A 16 -5.58 -0.25 -7.91
N ILE A 17 -6.18 -1.39 -7.59
CA ILE A 17 -5.45 -2.66 -7.45
C ILE A 17 -4.93 -3.14 -8.82
N ALA A 18 -5.73 -3.03 -9.89
CA ALA A 18 -5.33 -3.42 -11.25
C ALA A 18 -4.28 -2.47 -11.86
N SER A 19 -4.34 -1.17 -11.56
CA SER A 19 -3.37 -0.17 -12.06
C SER A 19 -2.01 -0.31 -11.39
N ILE A 20 -1.95 -0.74 -10.13
CA ILE A 20 -0.69 -1.02 -9.42
C ILE A 20 0.10 -2.10 -10.18
N SER A 21 -0.56 -3.15 -10.65
CA SER A 21 0.11 -4.26 -11.37
C SER A 21 0.68 -3.83 -12.73
N SER A 22 0.01 -2.94 -13.46
CA SER A 22 0.45 -2.50 -14.79
C SER A 22 1.56 -1.46 -14.75
N THR A 23 1.59 -0.62 -13.71
CA THR A 23 2.63 0.43 -13.57
C THR A 23 3.97 -0.17 -13.17
N ILE A 24 3.98 -1.20 -12.31
CA ILE A 24 5.20 -1.93 -11.91
C ILE A 24 5.88 -2.55 -13.13
N LEU A 25 5.13 -3.13 -14.08
CA LEU A 25 5.69 -3.75 -15.28
C LEU A 25 6.36 -2.74 -16.22
N HIS A 26 5.84 -1.52 -16.36
CA HIS A 26 6.42 -0.50 -17.26
C HIS A 26 7.69 0.14 -16.69
N GLU A 27 7.76 0.42 -15.39
CA GLU A 27 8.98 0.95 -14.76
C GLU A 27 10.11 -0.10 -14.70
N GLN A 28 9.79 -1.37 -14.57
CA GLN A 28 10.78 -2.44 -14.56
C GLN A 28 11.48 -2.59 -15.93
N GLN A 29 10.78 -2.41 -17.03
CA GLN A 29 11.39 -2.46 -18.37
C GLN A 29 12.39 -1.31 -18.60
N ALA A 30 12.13 -0.14 -18.05
CA ALA A 30 13.02 1.02 -18.13
C ALA A 30 14.29 0.86 -17.27
N MET A 31 14.22 0.16 -16.13
CA MET A 31 15.40 -0.09 -15.27
C MET A 31 16.26 -1.27 -15.73
N ALA A 32 15.65 -2.30 -16.33
CA ALA A 32 16.39 -3.48 -16.82
C ALA A 32 17.36 -3.16 -17.97
N GLN A 33 17.13 -2.09 -18.74
CA GLN A 33 18.03 -1.66 -19.80
C GLN A 33 19.30 -0.93 -19.34
N LYS A 34 19.41 -0.60 -18.04
CA LYS A 34 20.52 0.21 -17.51
C LYS A 34 21.58 -0.58 -16.75
N THR A 35 21.42 -1.89 -16.57
CA THR A 35 22.34 -2.71 -15.78
C THR A 35 23.07 -3.73 -16.65
N THR A 36 24.26 -3.36 -17.13
CA THR A 36 25.26 -4.27 -17.70
C THR A 36 26.03 -4.97 -16.58
N THR A 37 25.97 -6.30 -16.61
CA THR A 37 26.93 -7.29 -16.05
C THR A 37 27.51 -7.06 -14.65
N SER A 38 26.90 -7.69 -13.64
CA SER A 38 27.64 -8.24 -12.51
C SER A 38 27.05 -9.60 -12.13
N SER A 39 27.91 -10.61 -11.97
CA SER A 39 27.59 -11.99 -11.60
C SER A 39 26.98 -12.05 -10.20
N PHE A 40 25.68 -12.37 -10.09
CA PHE A 40 25.00 -12.58 -8.81
C PHE A 40 25.13 -14.03 -8.35
N SER A 41 25.80 -14.22 -7.22
CA SER A 41 25.75 -15.45 -6.43
C SER A 41 24.41 -15.49 -5.69
N ALA A 42 23.65 -16.57 -5.81
CA ALA A 42 22.37 -16.77 -5.13
C ALA A 42 22.60 -16.97 -3.62
N THR A 43 22.60 -15.88 -2.86
CA THR A 43 22.55 -15.91 -1.39
C THR A 43 21.09 -15.99 -0.94
N LYS A 44 20.83 -16.90 0.01
CA LYS A 44 19.54 -17.04 0.71
C LYS A 44 19.10 -15.66 1.23
N PRO A 45 17.84 -15.24 1.05
CA PRO A 45 17.36 -13.94 1.54
C PRO A 45 17.57 -13.84 3.05
N THR A 46 18.48 -12.98 3.48
CA THR A 46 18.62 -12.62 4.89
C THR A 46 17.49 -11.63 5.21
N PRO A 47 16.77 -11.79 6.34
CA PRO A 47 15.81 -10.80 6.80
C PRO A 47 16.48 -9.42 6.82
N PRO A 48 15.75 -8.32 6.48
CA PRO A 48 16.32 -7.00 6.46
C PRO A 48 16.94 -6.71 7.83
N THR A 49 18.26 -6.80 7.89
CA THR A 49 19.05 -6.38 9.05
C THR A 49 18.76 -4.92 9.24
N THR A 50 18.28 -4.53 10.41
CA THR A 50 18.03 -3.15 10.91
C THR A 50 18.47 -2.05 9.93
N SER A 51 17.75 -1.90 8.81
CA SER A 51 17.97 -0.74 7.94
C SER A 51 17.64 0.51 8.74
N ASN A 52 18.47 1.52 8.65
CA ASN A 52 18.13 2.83 9.19
C ASN A 52 16.84 3.30 8.54
N PHE A 53 15.95 3.92 9.32
CA PHE A 53 14.71 4.49 8.80
C PHE A 53 14.92 5.97 8.50
N LEU A 54 14.50 6.39 7.32
CA LEU A 54 14.39 7.77 6.91
C LEU A 54 12.98 8.28 7.21
N THR A 55 12.83 9.60 7.33
CA THR A 55 11.52 10.23 7.54
C THR A 55 11.07 10.91 6.26
N TYR A 56 9.88 10.54 5.80
CA TYR A 56 9.12 11.30 4.82
C TYR A 56 8.12 12.20 5.55
N GLN A 57 8.11 13.48 5.19
CA GLN A 57 7.16 14.46 5.70
C GLN A 57 6.56 15.26 4.56
N ASN A 58 5.23 15.44 4.59
CA ASN A 58 4.53 16.27 3.62
C ASN A 58 3.63 17.28 4.35
N PRO A 59 4.07 18.54 4.48
CA PRO A 59 3.32 19.59 5.18
C PRO A 59 1.98 19.94 4.50
N THR A 60 1.87 19.77 3.19
CA THR A 60 0.64 20.04 2.43
C THR A 60 -0.48 19.10 2.86
N TYR A 61 -0.17 17.83 3.03
CA TYR A 61 -1.12 16.81 3.48
C TYR A 61 -1.14 16.65 5.01
N GLY A 62 -0.20 17.30 5.73
CA GLY A 62 -0.09 17.22 7.19
C GLY A 62 0.20 15.80 7.65
N ILE A 63 1.19 15.15 7.06
CA ILE A 63 1.57 13.77 7.37
C ILE A 63 3.06 13.60 7.53
N LYS A 64 3.41 12.58 8.30
CA LYS A 64 4.78 12.11 8.51
C LYS A 64 4.79 10.59 8.61
N ILE A 65 5.81 9.93 8.04
CA ILE A 65 6.01 8.48 8.11
C ILE A 65 7.49 8.14 8.00
N GLN A 66 7.92 7.08 8.67
CA GLN A 66 9.27 6.54 8.52
C GLN A 66 9.26 5.36 7.53
N TYR A 67 10.32 5.24 6.75
CA TYR A 67 10.52 4.15 5.79
C TYR A 67 11.98 3.69 5.76
N PRO A 68 12.29 2.44 5.38
CA PRO A 68 13.66 1.94 5.32
C PRO A 68 14.52 2.71 4.32
N SER A 69 15.77 3.00 4.68
CA SER A 69 16.71 3.76 3.84
C SER A 69 17.09 3.05 2.54
N ASP A 70 16.90 1.74 2.47
CA ASP A 70 17.13 0.90 1.30
C ASP A 70 15.91 0.75 0.38
N TRP A 71 14.76 1.34 0.77
CA TRP A 71 13.56 1.38 -0.08
C TRP A 71 13.58 2.62 -0.98
N THR A 72 13.13 2.43 -2.22
CA THR A 72 12.97 3.54 -3.16
C THR A 72 11.65 4.25 -2.91
N MET A 73 11.71 5.58 -2.73
CA MET A 73 10.52 6.43 -2.61
C MET A 73 10.16 7.04 -3.97
N SER A 74 8.88 7.06 -4.31
CA SER A 74 8.35 7.71 -5.51
C SER A 74 7.11 8.56 -5.18
N GLN A 75 7.09 9.78 -5.71
CA GLN A 75 5.93 10.68 -5.72
C GLN A 75 5.43 10.93 -7.15
N THR A 76 6.17 10.44 -8.16
CA THR A 76 5.85 10.56 -9.58
C THR A 76 5.13 9.32 -10.08
N GLY A 77 4.31 9.44 -11.12
CA GLY A 77 3.58 8.31 -11.71
C GLY A 77 2.36 7.85 -10.91
N LEU A 78 2.06 8.50 -9.80
CA LEU A 78 0.83 8.27 -9.03
C LEU A 78 -0.33 8.92 -9.80
N ARG A 79 -1.07 8.10 -10.55
CA ARG A 79 -2.10 8.56 -11.50
C ARG A 79 -3.31 9.20 -10.84
N ASP A 80 -3.50 8.97 -9.55
CA ASP A 80 -4.65 9.46 -8.80
C ASP A 80 -4.25 10.60 -7.87
N TYR A 81 -5.03 11.66 -7.86
CA TYR A 81 -4.87 12.81 -6.96
C TYR A 81 -4.99 12.45 -5.46
N THR A 82 -5.35 11.22 -5.16
CA THR A 82 -5.44 10.69 -3.79
C THR A 82 -4.12 10.10 -3.30
N ASN A 83 -3.28 9.60 -4.20
CA ASN A 83 -2.00 9.00 -3.83
C ASN A 83 -0.96 10.07 -3.50
N ILE A 84 -0.26 9.92 -2.38
CA ILE A 84 0.72 10.89 -1.88
C ILE A 84 2.14 10.43 -2.15
N VAL A 85 2.46 9.19 -1.77
CA VAL A 85 3.80 8.61 -1.88
C VAL A 85 3.74 7.09 -1.91
N ALA A 86 4.59 6.49 -2.70
CA ALA A 86 4.83 5.06 -2.74
C ALA A 86 6.27 4.74 -2.34
N PHE A 87 6.46 3.64 -1.62
CA PHE A 87 7.75 3.09 -1.24
C PHE A 87 7.86 1.67 -1.80
N TYR A 88 8.98 1.35 -2.41
CA TYR A 88 9.24 0.07 -3.06
C TYR A 88 10.42 -0.62 -2.40
N SER A 89 10.26 -1.87 -2.03
CA SER A 89 11.36 -2.67 -1.50
C SER A 89 12.46 -2.89 -2.54
N PRO A 90 13.71 -3.14 -2.11
CA PRO A 90 14.77 -3.56 -3.01
C PRO A 90 14.38 -4.80 -3.81
N LEU A 91 14.79 -4.86 -5.09
CA LEU A 91 14.65 -6.05 -5.92
C LEU A 91 15.65 -7.11 -5.46
N GLN A 92 15.16 -8.31 -5.15
CA GLN A 92 16.03 -9.43 -4.74
C GLN A 92 16.67 -10.13 -5.94
N ASN A 93 16.09 -9.99 -7.14
CA ASN A 93 16.62 -10.47 -8.42
C ASN A 93 15.89 -9.75 -9.57
N LEU A 94 16.37 -9.94 -10.82
CA LEU A 94 15.84 -9.28 -12.02
C LEU A 94 14.39 -9.67 -12.37
N THR A 95 13.88 -10.77 -11.84
CA THR A 95 12.50 -11.25 -12.07
C THR A 95 11.57 -11.00 -10.90
N ALA A 96 12.10 -10.46 -9.79
CA ALA A 96 11.32 -10.19 -8.60
C ALA A 96 10.43 -8.96 -8.79
N VAL A 97 9.20 -9.04 -8.29
CA VAL A 97 8.33 -7.87 -8.14
C VAL A 97 8.62 -7.25 -6.77
N PRO A 98 8.92 -5.93 -6.71
CA PRO A 98 9.13 -5.28 -5.42
C PRO A 98 7.84 -5.25 -4.62
N SER A 99 7.94 -5.41 -3.31
CA SER A 99 6.83 -5.08 -2.43
C SER A 99 6.61 -3.58 -2.44
N GLN A 100 5.35 -3.17 -2.42
CA GLN A 100 4.96 -1.76 -2.45
C GLN A 100 4.23 -1.38 -1.17
N PHE A 101 4.56 -0.23 -0.62
CA PHE A 101 3.79 0.44 0.41
C PHE A 101 3.31 1.79 -0.11
N LEU A 102 2.00 2.00 -0.17
CA LEU A 102 1.36 3.19 -0.72
C LEU A 102 0.63 3.95 0.37
N LEU A 103 0.86 5.24 0.46
CA LEU A 103 0.12 6.17 1.31
C LEU A 103 -0.77 7.07 0.45
N SER A 104 -2.05 7.11 0.78
CA SER A 104 -3.05 7.88 0.05
C SER A 104 -3.91 8.70 1.01
N ARG A 105 -4.52 9.78 0.50
CA ARG A 105 -5.54 10.56 1.20
C ARG A 105 -6.72 10.83 0.27
N THR A 106 -7.91 10.48 0.70
CA THR A 106 -9.16 10.85 0.04
C THR A 106 -9.87 11.92 0.85
N HIS A 107 -10.26 13.03 0.20
CA HIS A 107 -11.06 14.06 0.82
C HIS A 107 -12.54 13.90 0.44
N TYR A 108 -13.41 13.91 1.42
CA TYR A 108 -14.86 13.87 1.26
C TYR A 108 -15.46 15.26 1.45
N SER A 109 -16.58 15.55 0.78
CA SER A 109 -17.29 16.84 0.92
C SER A 109 -17.92 17.05 2.31
N GLN A 110 -18.07 15.98 3.08
CA GLN A 110 -18.61 15.98 4.45
C GLN A 110 -17.72 15.13 5.35
N ASN A 111 -17.85 15.33 6.67
CA ASN A 111 -17.18 14.47 7.64
C ASN A 111 -17.66 13.02 7.46
N ILE A 112 -16.70 12.11 7.46
CA ILE A 112 -16.94 10.66 7.38
C ILE A 112 -16.42 10.03 8.67
N THR A 113 -17.09 8.98 9.15
CA THR A 113 -16.62 8.22 10.31
C THR A 113 -15.76 7.03 9.87
N LEU A 114 -14.92 6.54 10.78
CA LEU A 114 -14.14 5.32 10.55
C LEU A 114 -15.04 4.13 10.20
N ASN A 115 -16.18 4.03 10.87
CA ASN A 115 -17.19 2.99 10.64
C ASN A 115 -17.83 3.11 9.26
N ASP A 116 -18.17 4.33 8.80
CA ASP A 116 -18.81 4.50 7.49
C ASP A 116 -17.83 4.21 6.36
N TYR A 117 -16.57 4.62 6.49
CA TYR A 117 -15.55 4.21 5.52
C TYR A 117 -15.31 2.69 5.57
N GLY A 118 -15.31 2.08 6.75
CA GLY A 118 -15.24 0.63 6.93
C GLY A 118 -16.36 -0.13 6.19
N LYS A 119 -17.59 0.40 6.16
CA LYS A 119 -18.67 -0.19 5.34
C LYS A 119 -18.37 -0.17 3.85
N LEU A 120 -17.75 0.91 3.34
CA LEU A 120 -17.33 1.00 1.94
C LEU A 120 -16.23 -0.02 1.61
N VAL A 121 -15.23 -0.13 2.49
CA VAL A 121 -14.16 -1.14 2.35
C VAL A 121 -14.74 -2.55 2.39
N ASN A 122 -15.62 -2.86 3.35
CA ASN A 122 -16.24 -4.18 3.47
C ASN A 122 -17.06 -4.55 2.23
N ALA A 123 -17.82 -3.61 1.64
CA ALA A 123 -18.56 -3.85 0.40
C ALA A 123 -17.62 -4.21 -0.75
N THR A 124 -16.40 -3.66 -0.78
CA THR A 124 -15.37 -4.00 -1.76
C THR A 124 -14.76 -5.36 -1.48
N LEU A 125 -14.45 -5.67 -0.22
CA LEU A 125 -13.86 -6.95 0.18
C LEU A 125 -14.82 -8.15 0.02
N GLN A 126 -16.12 -7.90 -0.04
CA GLN A 126 -17.15 -8.94 -0.29
C GLN A 126 -17.36 -9.25 -1.78
N GLN A 127 -16.59 -8.64 -2.70
CA GLN A 127 -16.69 -8.95 -4.12
C GLN A 127 -16.26 -10.39 -4.43
N PRO A 128 -16.84 -11.02 -5.46
CA PRO A 128 -16.49 -12.39 -5.85
C PRO A 128 -14.98 -12.56 -6.11
N GLY A 129 -14.41 -13.61 -5.55
CA GLY A 129 -12.99 -13.96 -5.73
C GLY A 129 -12.04 -13.27 -4.75
N VAL A 130 -12.48 -12.34 -3.91
CA VAL A 130 -11.67 -11.80 -2.81
C VAL A 130 -11.70 -12.79 -1.64
N GLN A 131 -10.51 -13.15 -1.14
CA GLN A 131 -10.36 -13.95 0.07
C GLN A 131 -9.91 -13.05 1.21
N ILE A 132 -10.80 -12.78 2.18
CA ILE A 132 -10.44 -12.05 3.39
C ILE A 132 -9.66 -12.99 4.32
N VAL A 133 -8.45 -12.60 4.69
CA VAL A 133 -7.59 -13.33 5.63
C VAL A 133 -7.85 -12.83 7.05
N GLU A 134 -7.91 -11.51 7.23
CA GLU A 134 -8.15 -10.86 8.52
C GLU A 134 -8.83 -9.51 8.32
N SER A 135 -9.68 -9.11 9.28
CA SER A 135 -10.20 -7.74 9.38
C SER A 135 -10.47 -7.43 10.84
N LYS A 136 -9.83 -6.36 11.36
CA LYS A 136 -9.89 -6.03 12.79
C LYS A 136 -9.69 -4.56 13.07
N PRO A 137 -10.19 -4.05 14.21
CA PRO A 137 -9.80 -2.75 14.75
C PRO A 137 -8.28 -2.68 14.88
N PHE A 138 -7.72 -1.51 14.63
CA PHE A 138 -6.31 -1.22 14.72
C PHE A 138 -6.09 0.12 15.42
N THR A 139 -4.90 0.34 15.97
CA THR A 139 -4.50 1.61 16.56
C THR A 139 -3.13 1.97 15.99
N LEU A 140 -2.99 3.17 15.43
CA LEU A 140 -1.71 3.70 14.97
C LEU A 140 -0.78 3.96 16.15
N GLY A 141 0.52 4.13 15.88
CA GLY A 141 1.52 4.32 16.92
C GLY A 141 1.32 5.57 17.79
N ASP A 142 0.63 6.59 17.29
CA ASP A 142 0.25 7.80 18.00
C ASP A 142 -1.07 7.67 18.81
N GLY A 143 -1.67 6.47 18.83
CA GLY A 143 -2.94 6.22 19.50
C GLY A 143 -4.19 6.51 18.64
N THR A 144 -4.03 6.96 17.40
CA THR A 144 -5.16 7.26 16.52
C THR A 144 -5.93 5.97 16.16
N PRO A 145 -7.26 5.93 16.35
CA PRO A 145 -8.07 4.78 15.95
C PRO A 145 -8.01 4.54 14.44
N ALA A 146 -7.87 3.28 14.07
CA ALA A 146 -7.79 2.82 12.70
C ALA A 146 -8.49 1.46 12.55
N HIS A 147 -8.50 0.93 11.36
CA HIS A 147 -8.91 -0.45 11.08
C HIS A 147 -7.92 -1.08 10.10
N SER A 148 -7.71 -2.37 10.19
CA SER A 148 -6.87 -3.11 9.26
C SER A 148 -7.62 -4.26 8.63
N ALA A 149 -7.34 -4.54 7.35
CA ALA A 149 -7.79 -5.73 6.66
C ALA A 149 -6.62 -6.33 5.86
N VAL A 150 -6.51 -7.66 5.90
CA VAL A 150 -5.59 -8.43 5.06
C VAL A 150 -6.43 -9.31 4.14
N PHE A 151 -6.14 -9.27 2.85
CA PHE A 151 -6.92 -10.01 1.87
C PHE A 151 -6.08 -10.37 0.64
N ILE A 152 -6.56 -11.38 -0.08
CA ILE A 152 -6.03 -11.83 -1.35
C ILE A 152 -7.06 -11.45 -2.41
N PRO A 153 -6.73 -10.59 -3.38
CA PRO A 153 -7.64 -10.22 -4.46
C PRO A 153 -7.85 -11.38 -5.43
N PRO A 154 -8.88 -11.32 -6.29
CA PRO A 154 -9.05 -12.29 -7.35
C PRO A 154 -7.78 -12.42 -8.18
N SER A 155 -7.43 -13.64 -8.57
CA SER A 155 -6.28 -13.89 -9.46
C SER A 155 -6.53 -13.20 -10.80
N GLY A 156 -5.79 -12.12 -11.05
CA GLY A 156 -5.75 -11.44 -12.34
C GLY A 156 -4.65 -12.02 -13.24
N ASN A 157 -4.39 -11.37 -14.37
CA ASN A 157 -3.28 -11.72 -15.28
C ASN A 157 -1.93 -11.25 -14.73
N VAL A 158 -1.64 -11.50 -13.45
CA VAL A 158 -0.36 -11.17 -12.82
C VAL A 158 0.45 -12.44 -12.59
N PRO A 159 1.77 -12.40 -12.77
CA PRO A 159 2.63 -13.58 -12.66
C PRO A 159 2.85 -14.06 -11.21
N PHE A 160 2.25 -13.40 -10.24
CA PHE A 160 2.38 -13.71 -8.81
C PHE A 160 1.03 -13.60 -8.10
N LYS A 161 0.89 -14.27 -6.95
CA LYS A 161 -0.28 -14.17 -6.08
C LYS A 161 -0.07 -13.01 -5.09
N PRO A 162 -0.79 -11.88 -5.22
CA PRO A 162 -0.65 -10.77 -4.29
C PRO A 162 -1.35 -11.08 -2.96
N GLU A 163 -0.77 -10.57 -1.88
CA GLU A 163 -1.42 -10.47 -0.58
C GLU A 163 -1.35 -9.00 -0.13
N ILE A 164 -2.47 -8.45 0.30
CA ILE A 164 -2.63 -7.02 0.55
C ILE A 164 -3.04 -6.78 1.99
N MET A 165 -2.33 -5.87 2.66
CA MET A 165 -2.77 -5.25 3.91
C MET A 165 -3.24 -3.83 3.62
N LEU A 166 -4.44 -3.50 4.04
CA LEU A 166 -4.99 -2.16 4.01
C LEU A 166 -5.24 -1.70 5.44
N VAL A 167 -4.63 -0.59 5.82
CA VAL A 167 -4.94 0.12 7.07
C VAL A 167 -5.55 1.46 6.70
N TRP A 168 -6.63 1.84 7.38
CA TRP A 168 -7.27 3.13 7.18
C TRP A 168 -7.61 3.81 8.49
N THR A 169 -7.52 5.13 8.48
CA THR A 169 -7.95 6.01 9.56
C THR A 169 -8.64 7.24 9.01
N VAL A 170 -9.38 7.94 9.85
CA VAL A 170 -10.20 9.10 9.46
C VAL A 170 -9.89 10.27 10.38
N LYS A 171 -9.72 11.46 9.78
CA LYS A 171 -9.63 12.73 10.48
C LYS A 171 -10.50 13.78 9.78
N GLY A 172 -11.65 14.09 10.39
CA GLY A 172 -12.66 14.99 9.80
C GLY A 172 -13.22 14.43 8.49
N SER A 173 -13.06 15.17 7.40
CA SER A 173 -13.46 14.77 6.05
C SER A 173 -12.36 14.03 5.26
N ASN A 174 -11.22 13.73 5.88
CA ASN A 174 -10.12 13.05 5.21
C ASN A 174 -9.99 11.62 5.70
N VAL A 175 -9.86 10.70 4.73
CA VAL A 175 -9.49 9.30 4.96
C VAL A 175 -8.05 9.12 4.51
N TYR A 176 -7.24 8.57 5.37
CA TYR A 176 -5.86 8.16 5.05
C TYR A 176 -5.82 6.65 4.94
N THR A 177 -5.23 6.15 3.87
CA THR A 177 -5.06 4.72 3.64
C THR A 177 -3.58 4.39 3.47
N LEU A 178 -3.15 3.34 4.16
CA LEU A 178 -1.82 2.76 4.08
C LEU A 178 -2.00 1.35 3.51
N LEU A 179 -1.52 1.14 2.30
CA LEU A 179 -1.69 -0.11 1.58
C LEU A 179 -0.33 -0.76 1.37
N TYR A 180 -0.16 -1.96 1.90
CA TYR A 180 0.96 -2.83 1.59
C TYR A 180 0.52 -3.90 0.60
N ASN A 181 1.20 -3.97 -0.54
CA ASN A 181 1.02 -4.99 -1.56
C ASN A 181 2.32 -5.78 -1.70
N GLY A 182 2.27 -7.06 -1.42
CA GLY A 182 3.40 -7.98 -1.53
C GLY A 182 3.02 -9.28 -2.23
N GLU A 183 4.01 -9.97 -2.79
CA GLU A 183 3.84 -11.36 -3.21
C GLU A 183 3.58 -12.24 -1.99
N ALA A 184 2.55 -13.09 -2.00
CA ALA A 184 2.16 -13.90 -0.84
C ALA A 184 3.32 -14.72 -0.25
N ALA A 185 4.23 -15.23 -1.10
CA ALA A 185 5.42 -15.96 -0.67
C ALA A 185 6.43 -15.10 0.11
N LYS A 186 6.38 -13.77 -0.03
CA LYS A 186 7.29 -12.80 0.60
C LYS A 186 6.59 -11.88 1.59
N TYR A 187 5.27 -11.97 1.69
CA TYR A 187 4.45 -11.07 2.49
C TYR A 187 4.93 -11.03 3.96
N SER A 188 5.09 -12.18 4.57
CA SER A 188 5.54 -12.31 5.97
C SER A 188 6.98 -11.81 6.18
N PHE A 189 7.82 -11.84 5.15
CA PHE A 189 9.20 -11.37 5.23
C PHE A 189 9.30 -9.86 5.49
N TYR A 190 8.47 -9.05 4.82
CA TYR A 190 8.45 -7.60 5.00
C TYR A 190 7.48 -7.13 6.09
N LEU A 191 6.61 -8.01 6.61
CA LEU A 191 5.56 -7.63 7.56
C LEU A 191 6.09 -6.86 8.79
N PRO A 192 7.21 -7.23 9.44
CA PRO A 192 7.76 -6.44 10.56
C PRO A 192 8.17 -5.01 10.14
N THR A 193 8.74 -4.86 8.93
CA THR A 193 9.09 -3.56 8.37
C THR A 193 7.85 -2.72 8.11
N ILE A 194 6.82 -3.31 7.51
CA ILE A 194 5.54 -2.66 7.23
C ILE A 194 4.85 -2.22 8.52
N GLN A 195 4.83 -3.06 9.54
CA GLN A 195 4.29 -2.71 10.86
C GLN A 195 5.00 -1.51 11.47
N LYS A 196 6.35 -1.44 11.36
CA LYS A 196 7.13 -0.30 11.82
C LYS A 196 6.79 0.97 11.03
N MET A 197 6.63 0.87 9.70
CA MET A 197 6.18 2.00 8.87
C MET A 197 4.80 2.49 9.31
N ILE A 198 3.82 1.60 9.46
CA ILE A 198 2.45 1.93 9.89
C ILE A 198 2.46 2.59 11.28
N ASN A 199 3.22 2.04 12.22
CA ASN A 199 3.30 2.57 13.59
C ASN A 199 4.00 3.94 13.66
N SER A 200 4.78 4.30 12.64
CA SER A 200 5.43 5.61 12.54
C SER A 200 4.59 6.67 11.84
N PHE A 201 3.43 6.29 11.30
CA PHE A 201 2.56 7.22 10.59
C PHE A 201 1.84 8.14 11.57
N GLU A 202 1.96 9.44 11.30
CA GLU A 202 1.35 10.52 12.09
C GLU A 202 0.60 11.48 11.17
N ILE A 203 -0.57 11.95 11.64
CA ILE A 203 -1.32 13.05 11.02
C ILE A 203 -1.04 14.31 11.82
N THR A 204 -0.23 15.22 11.26
CA THR A 204 0.32 16.41 11.95
C THR A 204 -0.57 17.67 11.87
N LYS A 205 -1.72 17.61 11.17
CA LYS A 205 -2.69 18.72 11.06
C LYS A 205 -4.08 18.28 11.46
#